data_dbe7970ed1ae725eb828ab3a738e707f
#
_entry.id   dbe7970ed1ae725eb828ab3a738e707f
#
_cell.length_a   1.000
_cell.length_b   1.000
_cell.length_c   1.000
_cell.angle_alpha   90.00
_cell.angle_beta   90.00
_cell.angle_gamma   90.00
#
_symmetry.space_group_name_H-M   'P 1'
#
loop_
_entity.id
_entity.type
_entity.pdbx_description
1 polymer ?
#
loop_
_entity_poly.entity_id
_entity_poly.type
_entity_poly.pdbx_seq_one_letter_code
_entity_poly.pdbx_strand_id
1 'polypeptide(L)'
;MEYPNYYFDGYNNTPQQEPKPPKRGIGGYVVTAIIFTIVGALLATIFMPAVLASYMPSADNGTNNNAPEPTPFFDGLIPQLPGFTPKPGKTAEPEESNSAPAMTPIPPSGTMPQLDGVAPEITNPVNPILDIVDNVSEGVVGIINYGYSEKYTRELEFGSGSGFVISSEGYIITNAHVVEDASKLGVMFVDGEEVEAQLVGYDKTFDVAVLKVDKTNLKPLKLGDSEAVRVGEFVITIGDPTGRELSGTTTFGIVSATARSVNIDGVTNVYIQTDAAVNPGNSGGPLINMSGEVIGIVSAKTVTASYDNYGNAISAEGLGFALPIDQALKVAEQLINEGRVLRPGIGVSVTTWGEMYATTYGTPEGILVASVIKDGPGHKAGLEPNDIIVEIEGQSGMTQDEFVALIRGKMVGDSIEIKYWRGGEYYTTTLVLADLNSLGGENVGGEADYNFFGE
;
A
#
# COMPACT_ATOMS: atom_id res chain seq x y z
N MET A 1 -39.49 -43.82 -17.10
CA MET A 1 -38.99 -43.65 -15.74
C MET A 1 -39.64 -42.39 -15.22
N GLU A 2 -40.56 -42.53 -14.28
CA GLU A 2 -41.36 -41.43 -13.71
C GLU A 2 -40.56 -40.74 -12.63
N TYR A 3 -40.52 -39.42 -12.65
CA TYR A 3 -39.96 -38.59 -11.59
C TYR A 3 -41.00 -38.43 -10.47
N PRO A 4 -40.65 -38.58 -9.18
CA PRO A 4 -41.58 -38.36 -8.09
C PRO A 4 -41.80 -36.86 -7.86
N ASN A 5 -43.08 -36.44 -7.89
CA ASN A 5 -43.53 -35.11 -7.47
C ASN A 5 -43.40 -34.99 -5.94
N TYR A 6 -42.59 -34.04 -5.49
CA TYR A 6 -42.60 -33.58 -4.11
C TYR A 6 -43.71 -32.52 -3.93
N TYR A 7 -44.77 -32.87 -3.25
CA TYR A 7 -45.75 -31.93 -2.72
C TYR A 7 -45.13 -31.21 -1.52
N PHE A 8 -45.10 -29.87 -1.59
CA PHE A 8 -44.88 -29.04 -0.43
C PHE A 8 -46.16 -28.91 0.35
N ASP A 9 -46.23 -29.50 1.55
CA ASP A 9 -47.31 -29.27 2.50
C ASP A 9 -47.19 -27.84 3.08
N GLY A 10 -48.35 -27.16 3.08
CA GLY A 10 -48.46 -25.76 3.42
C GLY A 10 -48.11 -25.47 4.89
N TYR A 11 -47.23 -24.52 5.07
CA TYR A 11 -47.03 -23.86 6.36
C TYR A 11 -48.20 -22.94 6.65
N ASN A 12 -48.96 -23.25 7.69
CA ASN A 12 -49.96 -22.38 8.30
C ASN A 12 -49.26 -21.14 8.87
N ASN A 13 -49.30 -20.03 8.14
CA ASN A 13 -48.91 -18.71 8.63
C ASN A 13 -50.01 -18.18 9.56
N THR A 14 -49.94 -18.43 10.84
CA THR A 14 -50.49 -17.55 11.85
C THR A 14 -49.60 -16.31 11.98
N PRO A 15 -50.12 -15.08 11.81
CA PRO A 15 -49.28 -13.88 11.98
C PRO A 15 -48.88 -13.78 13.45
N GLN A 16 -47.59 -13.99 13.73
CA GLN A 16 -47.02 -13.58 15.01
C GLN A 16 -47.03 -12.05 15.06
N GLN A 17 -47.75 -11.50 16.05
CA GLN A 17 -47.67 -10.07 16.35
C GLN A 17 -46.25 -9.72 16.75
N GLU A 18 -45.61 -8.88 15.94
CA GLU A 18 -44.33 -8.27 16.32
C GLU A 18 -44.45 -7.56 17.68
N PRO A 19 -43.49 -7.73 18.59
CA PRO A 19 -43.48 -7.00 19.86
C PRO A 19 -43.37 -5.52 19.56
N LYS A 20 -44.32 -4.72 20.03
CA LYS A 20 -44.29 -3.26 19.92
C LYS A 20 -43.03 -2.73 20.57
N PRO A 21 -42.24 -1.88 19.88
CA PRO A 21 -41.04 -1.28 20.44
C PRO A 21 -41.42 -0.47 21.71
N PRO A 22 -40.59 -0.48 22.73
CA PRO A 22 -40.84 0.27 23.96
C PRO A 22 -40.98 1.75 23.62
N LYS A 23 -42.06 2.38 24.10
CA LYS A 23 -42.26 3.83 23.98
C LYS A 23 -41.15 4.55 24.76
N ARG A 24 -40.07 4.94 24.09
CA ARG A 24 -39.07 5.85 24.64
C ARG A 24 -39.70 7.23 24.75
N GLY A 25 -39.87 7.72 25.98
CA GLY A 25 -40.40 9.04 26.24
C GLY A 25 -39.54 10.12 25.63
N ILE A 26 -40.13 10.99 24.82
CA ILE A 26 -39.50 12.16 24.16
C ILE A 26 -38.79 13.07 25.15
N GLY A 27 -39.15 13.04 26.45
CA GLY A 27 -38.58 13.88 27.50
C GLY A 27 -37.05 13.77 27.71
N GLY A 28 -36.48 12.58 27.53
CA GLY A 28 -35.02 12.40 27.70
C GLY A 28 -34.20 13.13 26.65
N TYR A 29 -34.65 13.10 25.39
CA TYR A 29 -33.95 13.76 24.28
C TYR A 29 -34.05 15.30 24.37
N VAL A 30 -35.17 15.83 24.82
CA VAL A 30 -35.37 17.27 25.00
C VAL A 30 -34.44 17.82 26.09
N VAL A 31 -34.32 17.12 27.21
CA VAL A 31 -33.40 17.51 28.30
C VAL A 31 -31.94 17.48 27.86
N THR A 32 -31.55 16.42 27.13
CA THR A 32 -30.17 16.30 26.60
C THR A 32 -29.88 17.41 25.59
N ALA A 33 -30.79 17.71 24.67
CA ALA A 33 -30.62 18.79 23.69
C ALA A 33 -30.48 20.16 24.36
N ILE A 34 -31.28 20.45 25.40
CA ILE A 34 -31.19 21.71 26.15
C ILE A 34 -29.82 21.81 26.86
N ILE A 35 -29.32 20.75 27.48
CA ILE A 35 -28.02 20.74 28.13
C ILE A 35 -26.90 21.01 27.12
N PHE A 36 -26.90 20.35 25.96
CA PHE A 36 -25.90 20.58 24.92
C PHE A 36 -25.95 22.00 24.33
N THR A 37 -27.15 22.57 24.19
CA THR A 37 -27.31 23.97 23.73
C THR A 37 -26.75 24.96 24.73
N ILE A 38 -27.01 24.77 26.04
CA ILE A 38 -26.49 25.63 27.08
C ILE A 38 -24.97 25.52 27.21
N VAL A 39 -24.42 24.31 27.18
CA VAL A 39 -22.97 24.07 27.21
C VAL A 39 -22.28 24.63 25.96
N GLY A 40 -22.85 24.45 24.79
CA GLY A 40 -22.35 25.02 23.54
C GLY A 40 -22.35 26.56 23.56
N ALA A 41 -23.41 27.20 24.05
CA ALA A 41 -23.48 28.65 24.19
C ALA A 41 -22.46 29.19 25.19
N LEU A 42 -22.22 28.47 26.29
CA LEU A 42 -21.26 28.84 27.33
C LEU A 42 -19.82 28.73 26.83
N LEU A 43 -19.51 27.67 26.06
CA LEU A 43 -18.21 27.51 25.40
C LEU A 43 -17.99 28.57 24.32
N ALA A 44 -19.00 28.90 23.52
CA ALA A 44 -18.90 29.95 22.52
C ALA A 44 -18.62 31.34 23.15
N THR A 45 -19.24 31.69 24.29
CA THR A 45 -18.98 32.97 24.97
C THR A 45 -17.58 33.03 25.57
N ILE A 46 -16.97 31.92 25.95
CA ILE A 46 -15.61 31.86 26.53
C ILE A 46 -14.54 31.86 25.39
N PHE A 47 -14.75 31.12 24.32
CA PHE A 47 -13.72 30.93 23.29
C PHE A 47 -13.82 31.90 22.12
N MET A 48 -15.03 32.41 21.78
CA MET A 48 -15.20 33.31 20.63
C MET A 48 -14.39 34.62 20.72
N PRO A 49 -14.25 35.27 21.88
CA PRO A 49 -13.43 36.48 21.99
C PRO A 49 -11.95 36.21 21.71
N ALA A 50 -11.43 35.06 22.14
CA ALA A 50 -10.04 34.69 21.90
C ALA A 50 -9.76 34.37 20.41
N VAL A 51 -10.70 33.73 19.73
CA VAL A 51 -10.63 33.44 18.28
C VAL A 51 -10.75 34.74 17.47
N LEU A 52 -11.68 35.64 17.80
CA LEU A 52 -11.83 36.94 17.14
C LEU A 52 -10.60 37.84 17.31
N ALA A 53 -9.96 37.81 18.48
CA ALA A 53 -8.74 38.58 18.72
C ALA A 53 -7.55 38.12 17.85
N SER A 54 -7.51 36.87 17.45
CA SER A 54 -6.46 36.33 16.56
C SER A 54 -6.66 36.68 15.07
N TYR A 55 -7.84 37.19 14.69
CA TYR A 55 -8.16 37.56 13.30
C TYR A 55 -8.21 39.08 13.05
N MET A 56 -8.01 39.95 14.09
CA MET A 56 -7.95 41.38 13.87
C MET A 56 -6.51 41.81 13.55
N PRO A 57 -6.26 42.46 12.39
CA PRO A 57 -4.96 43.05 12.13
C PRO A 57 -4.67 44.16 13.13
N SER A 58 -3.51 44.09 13.82
CA SER A 58 -3.03 45.11 14.71
C SER A 58 -2.83 46.42 13.96
N ALA A 59 -3.49 47.49 14.42
CA ALA A 59 -3.21 48.84 13.97
C ALA A 59 -1.80 49.25 14.42
N ASP A 60 -0.97 49.55 13.42
CA ASP A 60 0.42 49.97 13.54
C ASP A 60 0.56 51.28 14.36
N ASN A 61 1.38 51.28 15.40
CA ASN A 61 2.07 52.47 15.89
C ASN A 61 3.40 52.11 16.55
N GLY A 62 4.44 52.27 15.77
CA GLY A 62 5.74 52.81 16.12
C GLY A 62 6.55 52.22 17.28
N THR A 63 7.71 51.63 16.90
CA THR A 63 8.98 51.59 17.65
C THR A 63 9.05 50.83 18.97
N ASN A 64 9.56 49.58 18.95
CA ASN A 64 10.74 49.19 19.74
C ASN A 64 11.15 47.74 19.43
N ASN A 65 12.44 47.56 19.17
CA ASN A 65 13.11 46.30 19.06
C ASN A 65 13.10 45.57 20.41
N ASN A 66 12.38 44.45 20.50
CA ASN A 66 12.60 43.28 21.37
C ASN A 66 11.40 42.36 21.18
N ALA A 67 11.52 41.41 20.29
CA ALA A 67 10.53 40.35 20.17
C ALA A 67 10.78 39.32 21.29
N PRO A 68 9.79 38.97 22.10
CA PRO A 68 9.88 37.80 22.97
C PRO A 68 9.64 36.52 22.14
N GLU A 69 10.42 35.50 22.45
CA GLU A 69 10.25 34.14 21.88
C GLU A 69 8.82 33.60 22.05
N PRO A 70 8.29 32.84 21.09
CA PRO A 70 6.98 32.22 21.24
C PRO A 70 7.05 31.08 22.25
N THR A 71 6.46 31.30 23.42
CA THR A 71 6.23 30.22 24.39
C THR A 71 5.12 29.28 23.88
N PRO A 72 5.25 27.95 24.02
CA PRO A 72 4.21 27.02 23.61
C PRO A 72 2.94 27.19 24.43
N PHE A 73 1.81 27.29 23.75
CA PHE A 73 0.49 27.68 24.27
C PHE A 73 -0.15 26.66 25.24
N PHE A 74 0.50 25.60 25.64
CA PHE A 74 -0.06 24.51 26.44
C PHE A 74 0.46 24.40 27.89
N ASP A 75 1.41 25.21 28.33
CA ASP A 75 2.02 25.03 29.67
C ASP A 75 1.28 25.69 30.83
N GLY A 76 0.08 26.22 30.64
CA GLY A 76 -0.64 26.99 31.68
C GLY A 76 -2.04 26.51 32.06
N LEU A 77 -2.57 25.40 31.49
CA LEU A 77 -4.01 25.06 31.62
C LEU A 77 -4.32 23.78 32.42
N ILE A 78 -3.37 23.24 33.17
CA ILE A 78 -3.66 22.13 34.09
C ILE A 78 -3.66 22.67 35.52
N PRO A 79 -4.82 22.72 36.23
CA PRO A 79 -4.81 23.03 37.64
C PRO A 79 -4.03 21.99 38.41
N GLN A 80 -3.00 22.39 39.15
CA GLN A 80 -2.26 21.53 40.05
C GLN A 80 -3.22 21.05 41.17
N LEU A 81 -3.65 19.80 41.08
CA LEU A 81 -4.30 19.12 42.19
C LEU A 81 -3.25 18.83 43.27
N PRO A 82 -3.45 19.28 44.52
CA PRO A 82 -2.49 19.02 45.59
C PRO A 82 -2.54 17.55 45.98
N GLY A 83 -1.41 16.88 45.87
CA GLY A 83 -1.23 15.53 46.42
C GLY A 83 -0.72 14.45 45.48
N PHE A 84 -0.41 14.73 44.19
CA PHE A 84 0.16 13.75 43.29
C PHE A 84 1.62 14.12 42.97
N THR A 85 2.55 13.58 43.75
CA THR A 85 3.94 13.50 43.33
C THR A 85 4.10 12.26 42.39
N PRO A 86 4.46 12.41 41.11
CA PRO A 86 4.78 11.26 40.30
C PRO A 86 6.06 10.63 40.85
N LYS A 87 5.92 9.41 41.34
CA LYS A 87 7.07 8.55 41.62
C LYS A 87 7.83 8.36 40.32
N PRO A 88 9.16 8.52 40.27
CA PRO A 88 9.89 8.22 39.04
C PRO A 88 9.61 6.77 38.66
N GLY A 89 8.82 6.59 37.61
CA GLY A 89 8.63 5.28 36.98
C GLY A 89 9.99 4.84 36.47
N LYS A 90 10.44 3.64 36.87
CA LYS A 90 11.48 2.94 36.15
C LYS A 90 11.05 2.96 34.69
N THR A 91 11.92 3.51 33.83
CA THR A 91 11.86 3.28 32.39
C THR A 91 11.82 1.77 32.25
N ALA A 92 10.66 1.23 31.85
CA ALA A 92 10.59 -0.15 31.41
C ALA A 92 11.52 -0.25 30.21
N GLU A 93 12.56 -1.02 30.29
CA GLU A 93 13.23 -1.54 29.11
C GLU A 93 12.13 -2.13 28.23
N PRO A 94 12.17 -1.90 26.88
CA PRO A 94 11.22 -2.58 26.01
C PRO A 94 11.37 -4.08 26.29
N GLU A 95 10.29 -4.69 26.79
CA GLU A 95 10.20 -6.14 26.85
C GLU A 95 10.42 -6.62 25.41
N GLU A 96 11.51 -7.36 25.19
CA GLU A 96 11.71 -8.11 23.96
C GLU A 96 10.46 -8.94 23.75
N SER A 97 9.67 -8.61 22.72
CA SER A 97 8.49 -9.38 22.36
C SER A 97 8.98 -10.77 21.98
N ASN A 98 8.63 -11.77 22.75
CA ASN A 98 8.88 -13.18 22.47
C ASN A 98 7.91 -13.69 21.37
N SER A 99 7.67 -12.87 20.33
CA SER A 99 6.96 -13.32 19.13
C SER A 99 7.84 -14.35 18.42
N ALA A 100 7.26 -15.44 17.96
CA ALA A 100 7.98 -16.35 17.07
C ALA A 100 8.51 -15.54 15.86
N PRO A 101 9.74 -15.78 15.42
CA PRO A 101 10.29 -15.05 14.30
C PRO A 101 9.42 -15.25 13.06
N ALA A 102 9.21 -14.18 12.29
CA ALA A 102 8.59 -14.25 10.98
C ALA A 102 9.34 -15.24 10.07
N MET A 103 8.65 -15.80 9.08
CA MET A 103 9.26 -16.73 8.13
C MET A 103 10.47 -16.08 7.44
N THR A 104 11.56 -16.83 7.39
CA THR A 104 12.73 -16.43 6.61
C THR A 104 12.56 -16.94 5.18
N PRO A 105 12.72 -16.09 4.14
CA PRO A 105 12.69 -16.52 2.76
C PRO A 105 13.69 -17.65 2.47
N ILE A 106 13.32 -18.57 1.60
CA ILE A 106 14.26 -19.59 1.10
C ILE A 106 15.36 -18.93 0.26
N PRO A 107 16.55 -19.55 0.15
CA PRO A 107 17.62 -19.02 -0.70
C PRO A 107 17.13 -18.86 -2.15
N PRO A 108 17.54 -17.76 -2.84
CA PRO A 108 17.20 -17.55 -4.24
C PRO A 108 17.60 -18.71 -5.15
N SER A 109 16.75 -19.07 -6.09
CA SER A 109 17.04 -20.15 -7.04
C SER A 109 18.04 -19.72 -8.12
N GLY A 110 18.19 -18.41 -8.35
CA GLY A 110 19.03 -17.84 -9.40
C GLY A 110 18.50 -18.04 -10.82
N THR A 111 17.30 -18.60 -10.95
CA THR A 111 16.69 -18.86 -12.28
C THR A 111 15.16 -18.80 -12.17
N MET A 112 14.53 -18.02 -13.06
CA MET A 112 13.08 -18.04 -13.20
C MET A 112 12.58 -19.44 -13.61
N PRO A 113 11.48 -19.92 -13.00
CA PRO A 113 10.83 -21.14 -13.43
C PRO A 113 10.26 -20.99 -14.84
N GLN A 114 10.02 -22.12 -15.51
CA GLN A 114 9.27 -22.10 -16.76
C GLN A 114 7.81 -21.67 -16.48
N LEU A 115 7.36 -20.63 -17.19
CA LEU A 115 5.97 -20.17 -17.16
C LEU A 115 5.19 -20.98 -18.20
N ASP A 116 4.59 -22.08 -17.78
CA ASP A 116 3.99 -23.11 -18.64
C ASP A 116 2.45 -23.11 -18.61
N GLY A 117 1.85 -22.00 -18.18
CA GLY A 117 0.42 -21.80 -18.22
C GLY A 117 -0.14 -21.84 -19.65
N VAL A 118 -1.30 -22.44 -19.83
CA VAL A 118 -2.00 -22.57 -21.11
C VAL A 118 -3.33 -21.82 -21.05
N ALA A 119 -3.64 -21.04 -22.11
CA ALA A 119 -4.94 -20.39 -22.22
C ALA A 119 -6.05 -21.45 -22.37
N PRO A 120 -7.21 -21.24 -21.71
CA PRO A 120 -8.34 -22.16 -21.82
C PRO A 120 -8.95 -22.19 -23.24
N GLU A 121 -9.51 -23.31 -23.62
CA GLU A 121 -10.33 -23.42 -24.83
C GLU A 121 -11.72 -22.82 -24.55
N ILE A 122 -12.11 -21.81 -25.34
CA ILE A 122 -13.42 -21.17 -25.24
C ILE A 122 -14.39 -21.86 -26.17
N THR A 123 -15.27 -22.71 -25.62
CA THR A 123 -16.23 -23.49 -26.39
C THR A 123 -17.62 -22.86 -26.40
N ASN A 124 -17.91 -21.94 -25.44
CA ASN A 124 -19.19 -21.24 -25.34
C ASN A 124 -19.03 -19.76 -25.72
N PRO A 125 -19.20 -19.37 -27.00
CA PRO A 125 -19.03 -17.99 -27.43
C PRO A 125 -20.11 -17.03 -26.92
N VAL A 126 -21.23 -17.56 -26.39
CA VAL A 126 -22.33 -16.75 -25.80
C VAL A 126 -22.01 -16.36 -24.36
N ASN A 127 -21.35 -17.24 -23.62
CA ASN A 127 -20.90 -16.96 -22.25
C ASN A 127 -19.51 -17.57 -22.01
N PRO A 128 -18.45 -16.93 -22.50
CA PRO A 128 -17.09 -17.44 -22.35
C PRO A 128 -16.61 -17.50 -20.89
N ILE A 129 -17.27 -16.76 -19.98
CA ILE A 129 -16.93 -16.73 -18.55
C ILE A 129 -17.02 -18.12 -17.93
N LEU A 130 -18.01 -18.95 -18.34
CA LEU A 130 -18.16 -20.30 -17.79
C LEU A 130 -16.92 -21.15 -18.11
N ASP A 131 -16.52 -21.16 -19.38
CA ASP A 131 -15.34 -21.92 -19.81
C ASP A 131 -14.05 -21.42 -19.13
N ILE A 132 -13.93 -20.08 -18.97
CA ILE A 132 -12.76 -19.48 -18.30
C ILE A 132 -12.73 -19.94 -16.84
N VAL A 133 -13.82 -19.78 -16.10
CA VAL A 133 -13.89 -20.12 -14.66
C VAL A 133 -13.61 -21.61 -14.45
N ASP A 134 -14.24 -22.48 -15.26
CA ASP A 134 -14.05 -23.94 -15.14
C ASP A 134 -12.60 -24.37 -15.37
N ASN A 135 -11.88 -23.69 -16.27
CA ASN A 135 -10.52 -24.07 -16.60
C ASN A 135 -9.45 -23.41 -15.72
N VAL A 136 -9.66 -22.17 -15.24
CA VAL A 136 -8.63 -21.44 -14.49
C VAL A 136 -8.76 -21.61 -12.98
N SER A 137 -9.93 -22.01 -12.45
CA SER A 137 -10.14 -22.12 -11.01
C SER A 137 -9.17 -23.06 -10.30
N GLU A 138 -8.72 -24.14 -10.96
CA GLU A 138 -7.75 -25.06 -10.36
C GLU A 138 -6.35 -24.44 -10.19
N GLY A 139 -6.04 -23.35 -10.92
CA GLY A 139 -4.79 -22.60 -10.79
C GLY A 139 -4.88 -21.44 -9.80
N VAL A 140 -6.08 -21.11 -9.30
CA VAL A 140 -6.28 -20.10 -8.25
C VAL A 140 -6.28 -20.77 -6.89
N VAL A 141 -5.63 -20.17 -5.92
CA VAL A 141 -5.44 -20.76 -4.59
C VAL A 141 -5.77 -19.74 -3.49
N GLY A 142 -6.21 -20.24 -2.36
CA GLY A 142 -6.28 -19.48 -1.10
C GLY A 142 -4.92 -19.47 -0.42
N ILE A 143 -4.55 -18.32 0.15
CA ILE A 143 -3.34 -18.17 0.98
C ILE A 143 -3.78 -17.93 2.42
N ILE A 144 -3.27 -18.73 3.33
CA ILE A 144 -3.56 -18.63 4.76
C ILE A 144 -2.29 -18.19 5.48
N ASN A 145 -2.38 -17.05 6.16
CA ASN A 145 -1.31 -16.50 6.96
C ASN A 145 -1.52 -16.91 8.42
N TYR A 146 -0.61 -17.73 8.94
CA TYR A 146 -0.56 -18.12 10.32
C TYR A 146 0.45 -17.27 11.08
N GLY A 147 0.01 -16.70 12.19
CA GLY A 147 0.88 -16.01 13.13
C GLY A 147 0.88 -16.72 14.48
N TYR A 148 1.96 -16.56 15.24
CA TYR A 148 2.05 -17.11 16.58
C TYR A 148 1.31 -16.24 17.59
N SER A 149 0.40 -16.85 18.35
CA SER A 149 -0.32 -16.16 19.42
C SER A 149 0.25 -16.55 20.77
N GLU A 150 0.89 -15.63 21.47
CA GLU A 150 1.40 -15.83 22.84
C GLU A 150 0.29 -16.22 23.83
N LYS A 151 -0.88 -15.62 23.67
CA LYS A 151 -2.04 -15.88 24.53
C LYS A 151 -2.47 -17.34 24.53
N TYR A 152 -2.36 -18.01 23.37
CA TYR A 152 -2.79 -19.40 23.19
C TYR A 152 -1.61 -20.36 23.01
N THR A 153 -0.36 -19.85 22.99
CA THR A 153 0.88 -20.62 22.78
C THR A 153 0.81 -21.56 21.57
N ARG A 154 0.21 -21.06 20.47
CA ARG A 154 0.05 -21.80 19.21
C ARG A 154 -0.08 -20.85 18.03
N GLU A 155 0.14 -21.37 16.85
CA GLU A 155 -0.18 -20.70 15.60
C GLU A 155 -1.70 -20.59 15.43
N LEU A 156 -2.14 -19.44 14.98
CA LEU A 156 -3.53 -19.14 14.63
C LEU A 156 -3.55 -18.49 13.24
N GLU A 157 -4.64 -18.67 12.53
CA GLU A 157 -4.91 -17.94 11.31
C GLU A 157 -5.12 -16.45 11.65
N PHE A 158 -4.26 -15.58 11.11
CA PHE A 158 -4.31 -14.14 11.32
C PHE A 158 -4.88 -13.41 10.11
N GLY A 159 -4.82 -14.02 8.96
CA GLY A 159 -5.35 -13.45 7.72
C GLY A 159 -5.38 -14.46 6.59
N SER A 160 -6.10 -14.10 5.56
CA SER A 160 -6.16 -14.88 4.32
C SER A 160 -6.23 -13.97 3.11
N GLY A 161 -5.86 -14.50 1.97
CA GLY A 161 -5.95 -13.87 0.67
C GLY A 161 -5.94 -14.91 -0.42
N SER A 162 -5.71 -14.47 -1.64
CA SER A 162 -5.65 -15.31 -2.82
C SER A 162 -4.25 -15.32 -3.44
N GLY A 163 -4.01 -16.28 -4.30
CA GLY A 163 -2.85 -16.37 -5.16
C GLY A 163 -3.17 -17.15 -6.41
N PHE A 164 -2.21 -17.29 -7.29
CA PHE A 164 -2.35 -18.15 -8.45
C PHE A 164 -1.02 -18.80 -8.84
N VAL A 165 -1.11 -20.01 -9.34
CA VAL A 165 0.03 -20.81 -9.79
C VAL A 165 0.55 -20.25 -11.10
N ILE A 166 1.86 -20.00 -11.20
CA ILE A 166 2.53 -19.49 -12.41
C ILE A 166 3.42 -20.54 -13.07
N SER A 167 3.72 -21.64 -12.38
CA SER A 167 4.58 -22.71 -12.89
C SER A 167 4.18 -24.06 -12.31
N SER A 168 4.22 -25.11 -13.14
CA SER A 168 4.05 -26.51 -12.70
C SER A 168 5.09 -26.96 -11.68
N GLU A 169 6.19 -26.22 -11.54
CA GLU A 169 7.17 -26.42 -10.49
C GLU A 169 6.67 -25.99 -9.08
N GLY A 170 5.51 -25.34 -8.98
CA GLY A 170 4.89 -24.95 -7.69
C GLY A 170 5.16 -23.52 -7.27
N TYR A 171 5.55 -22.63 -8.16
CA TYR A 171 5.64 -21.21 -7.89
C TYR A 171 4.25 -20.55 -7.97
N ILE A 172 3.96 -19.71 -6.97
CA ILE A 172 2.70 -19.01 -6.79
C ILE A 172 3.00 -17.54 -6.57
N ILE A 173 2.22 -16.66 -7.21
CA ILE A 173 2.26 -15.22 -6.97
C ILE A 173 1.05 -14.82 -6.12
N THR A 174 1.28 -13.89 -5.21
CA THR A 174 0.26 -13.22 -4.37
C THR A 174 0.72 -11.82 -4.00
N ASN A 175 -0.05 -11.10 -3.17
CA ASN A 175 0.38 -9.80 -2.62
C ASN A 175 1.32 -9.97 -1.41
N ALA A 176 2.20 -8.99 -1.21
CA ALA A 176 3.13 -8.96 -0.06
C ALA A 176 2.36 -8.87 1.27
N HIS A 177 1.32 -8.02 1.35
CA HIS A 177 0.53 -7.85 2.57
C HIS A 177 -0.22 -9.13 3.00
N VAL A 178 -0.46 -10.08 2.08
CA VAL A 178 -1.09 -11.37 2.41
C VAL A 178 -0.14 -12.27 3.21
N VAL A 179 1.16 -12.17 2.96
CA VAL A 179 2.19 -13.04 3.57
C VAL A 179 3.01 -12.35 4.66
N GLU A 180 2.84 -11.05 4.83
CA GLU A 180 3.60 -10.26 5.79
C GLU A 180 3.40 -10.77 7.21
N ASP A 181 4.50 -10.78 7.99
CA ASP A 181 4.56 -11.21 9.40
C ASP A 181 4.08 -12.65 9.68
N ALA A 182 3.93 -13.48 8.65
CA ALA A 182 3.57 -14.87 8.81
C ALA A 182 4.67 -15.67 9.55
N SER A 183 4.28 -16.48 10.53
CA SER A 183 5.14 -17.51 11.10
C SER A 183 5.12 -18.80 10.28
N LYS A 184 4.01 -19.01 9.54
CA LYS A 184 3.79 -20.12 8.62
C LYS A 184 2.80 -19.71 7.56
N LEU A 185 2.92 -20.25 6.35
CA LEU A 185 2.00 -20.03 5.23
C LEU A 185 1.39 -21.35 4.77
N GLY A 186 0.07 -21.36 4.62
CA GLY A 186 -0.70 -22.44 4.01
C GLY A 186 -1.23 -22.01 2.63
N VAL A 187 -1.25 -22.94 1.70
CA VAL A 187 -1.87 -22.77 0.39
C VAL A 187 -3.02 -23.77 0.28
N MET A 188 -4.23 -23.24 0.17
CA MET A 188 -5.46 -24.00 0.01
C MET A 188 -5.79 -24.14 -1.47
N PHE A 189 -5.89 -25.36 -1.94
CA PHE A 189 -6.26 -25.69 -3.32
C PHE A 189 -7.77 -25.93 -3.45
N VAL A 190 -8.30 -25.86 -4.67
CA VAL A 190 -9.72 -26.05 -4.97
C VAL A 190 -10.23 -27.44 -4.58
N ASP A 191 -9.35 -28.44 -4.52
CA ASP A 191 -9.67 -29.79 -4.03
C ASP A 191 -9.82 -29.89 -2.51
N GLY A 192 -9.61 -28.78 -1.78
CA GLY A 192 -9.66 -28.70 -0.34
C GLY A 192 -8.38 -29.16 0.36
N GLU A 193 -7.32 -29.48 -0.37
CA GLU A 193 -6.01 -29.78 0.20
C GLU A 193 -5.29 -28.49 0.61
N GLU A 194 -4.83 -28.45 1.85
CA GLU A 194 -3.93 -27.40 2.35
C GLU A 194 -2.49 -27.91 2.32
N VAL A 195 -1.61 -27.18 1.64
CA VAL A 195 -0.19 -27.49 1.52
C VAL A 195 0.62 -26.36 2.15
N GLU A 196 1.63 -26.71 2.96
CA GLU A 196 2.55 -25.70 3.50
C GLU A 196 3.38 -25.08 2.39
N ALA A 197 3.48 -23.74 2.41
CA ALA A 197 4.24 -22.97 1.44
C ALA A 197 5.52 -22.42 2.04
N GLN A 198 6.56 -22.40 1.23
CA GLN A 198 7.81 -21.70 1.51
C GLN A 198 7.75 -20.29 0.91
N LEU A 199 8.17 -19.29 1.68
CA LEU A 199 8.31 -17.93 1.18
C LEU A 199 9.61 -17.84 0.36
N VAL A 200 9.49 -17.50 -0.94
CA VAL A 200 10.64 -17.21 -1.81
C VAL A 200 11.14 -15.79 -1.54
N GLY A 201 10.20 -14.83 -1.47
CA GLY A 201 10.48 -13.44 -1.15
C GLY A 201 9.24 -12.58 -1.33
N TYR A 202 9.31 -11.34 -0.86
CA TYR A 202 8.26 -10.35 -1.08
C TYR A 202 8.82 -8.94 -1.19
N ASP A 203 8.09 -8.07 -1.85
CA ASP A 203 8.37 -6.64 -1.95
C ASP A 203 7.14 -5.81 -1.56
N LYS A 204 7.27 -5.02 -0.48
CA LYS A 204 6.18 -4.18 0.05
C LYS A 204 5.84 -3.01 -0.86
N THR A 205 6.81 -2.50 -1.63
CA THR A 205 6.61 -1.33 -2.50
C THR A 205 5.69 -1.66 -3.66
N PHE A 206 5.91 -2.81 -4.31
CA PHE A 206 5.04 -3.28 -5.40
C PHE A 206 3.90 -4.16 -4.89
N ASP A 207 3.91 -4.52 -3.60
CA ASP A 207 2.92 -5.40 -2.99
C ASP A 207 2.85 -6.78 -3.68
N VAL A 208 4.01 -7.37 -3.97
CA VAL A 208 4.16 -8.68 -4.62
C VAL A 208 4.91 -9.63 -3.72
N ALA A 209 4.44 -10.87 -3.64
CA ALA A 209 5.14 -11.98 -3.00
C ALA A 209 5.16 -13.21 -3.89
N VAL A 210 6.19 -14.02 -3.74
CA VAL A 210 6.35 -15.32 -4.41
C VAL A 210 6.46 -16.41 -3.36
N LEU A 211 5.63 -17.44 -3.54
CA LEU A 211 5.63 -18.64 -2.71
C LEU A 211 6.06 -19.86 -3.52
N LYS A 212 6.50 -20.89 -2.84
CA LYS A 212 6.86 -22.19 -3.40
C LYS A 212 6.19 -23.30 -2.61
N VAL A 213 5.44 -24.16 -3.30
CA VAL A 213 4.85 -25.38 -2.74
C VAL A 213 5.46 -26.63 -3.34
N ASP A 214 5.45 -27.71 -2.58
CA ASP A 214 5.83 -29.05 -3.06
C ASP A 214 4.57 -29.87 -3.33
N LYS A 215 3.93 -29.59 -4.48
CA LYS A 215 2.72 -30.29 -4.96
C LYS A 215 2.88 -30.56 -6.45
N THR A 216 2.49 -31.74 -6.88
CA THR A 216 2.48 -32.15 -8.29
C THR A 216 1.12 -31.92 -8.95
N ASN A 217 1.08 -32.02 -10.28
CA ASN A 217 -0.14 -31.86 -11.08
C ASN A 217 -0.81 -30.49 -10.93
N LEU A 218 -0.02 -29.46 -10.69
CA LEU A 218 -0.50 -28.08 -10.66
C LEU A 218 -0.93 -27.62 -12.06
N LYS A 219 -1.88 -26.67 -12.10
CA LYS A 219 -2.35 -26.02 -13.33
C LYS A 219 -1.94 -24.56 -13.35
N PRO A 220 -0.77 -24.22 -13.92
CA PRO A 220 -0.36 -22.84 -14.04
C PRO A 220 -1.31 -22.04 -14.91
N LEU A 221 -1.61 -20.80 -14.49
CA LEU A 221 -2.41 -19.89 -15.29
C LEU A 221 -1.57 -19.29 -16.42
N LYS A 222 -2.20 -19.11 -17.57
CA LYS A 222 -1.59 -18.39 -18.68
C LYS A 222 -1.47 -16.91 -18.32
N LEU A 223 -0.27 -16.36 -18.43
CA LEU A 223 -0.03 -14.94 -18.26
C LEU A 223 -0.23 -14.21 -19.58
N GLY A 224 -0.93 -13.09 -19.54
CA GLY A 224 -1.23 -12.22 -20.67
C GLY A 224 -0.24 -11.06 -20.77
N ASP A 225 -0.58 -10.08 -21.59
CA ASP A 225 0.15 -8.85 -21.81
C ASP A 225 -0.66 -7.67 -21.24
N SER A 226 -0.20 -7.12 -20.11
CA SER A 226 -0.88 -6.00 -19.45
C SER A 226 -0.65 -4.65 -20.15
N GLU A 227 0.36 -4.53 -21.02
CA GLU A 227 0.61 -3.34 -21.83
C GLU A 227 -0.37 -3.21 -23.00
N ALA A 228 -0.89 -4.35 -23.49
CA ALA A 228 -1.89 -4.40 -24.56
C ALA A 228 -3.34 -4.15 -24.11
N VAL A 229 -3.61 -4.12 -22.80
CA VAL A 229 -4.95 -3.97 -22.22
C VAL A 229 -5.57 -2.62 -22.57
N ARG A 230 -6.87 -2.60 -22.87
CA ARG A 230 -7.62 -1.38 -23.22
C ARG A 230 -8.81 -1.17 -22.30
N VAL A 231 -9.14 0.10 -22.07
CA VAL A 231 -10.35 0.49 -21.35
C VAL A 231 -11.59 -0.07 -22.04
N GLY A 232 -12.49 -0.64 -21.24
CA GLY A 232 -13.74 -1.28 -21.71
C GLY A 232 -13.61 -2.78 -21.98
N GLU A 233 -12.41 -3.39 -21.90
CA GLU A 233 -12.26 -4.82 -21.97
C GLU A 233 -12.91 -5.50 -20.76
N PHE A 234 -13.65 -6.59 -21.00
CA PHE A 234 -14.24 -7.40 -19.94
C PHE A 234 -13.17 -8.14 -19.17
N VAL A 235 -13.33 -8.19 -17.86
CA VAL A 235 -12.41 -8.86 -16.95
C VAL A 235 -13.16 -9.62 -15.86
N ILE A 236 -12.53 -10.67 -15.36
CA ILE A 236 -12.97 -11.45 -14.20
C ILE A 236 -11.89 -11.40 -13.13
N THR A 237 -12.30 -11.41 -11.87
CA THR A 237 -11.41 -11.77 -10.77
C THR A 237 -11.90 -13.06 -10.14
N ILE A 238 -10.98 -13.92 -9.73
CA ILE A 238 -11.29 -15.14 -8.98
C ILE A 238 -10.44 -15.06 -7.71
N GLY A 239 -11.09 -15.32 -6.57
CA GLY A 239 -10.42 -15.28 -5.28
C GLY A 239 -10.97 -16.30 -4.30
N ASP A 240 -10.28 -16.42 -3.20
CA ASP A 240 -10.66 -17.25 -2.05
C ASP A 240 -10.74 -16.39 -0.79
N PRO A 241 -11.79 -15.55 -0.66
CA PRO A 241 -11.86 -14.50 0.35
C PRO A 241 -11.87 -15.01 1.80
N THR A 242 -12.08 -16.31 2.04
CA THR A 242 -12.10 -16.86 3.41
C THR A 242 -11.30 -18.15 3.57
N GLY A 243 -10.62 -18.58 2.51
CA GLY A 243 -9.84 -19.81 2.52
C GLY A 243 -10.65 -21.11 2.63
N ARG A 244 -11.95 -21.06 2.89
CA ARG A 244 -12.81 -22.26 3.07
C ARG A 244 -14.25 -22.07 2.64
N GLU A 245 -14.93 -21.00 3.08
CA GLU A 245 -16.37 -20.84 2.92
C GLU A 245 -16.76 -20.11 1.62
N LEU A 246 -15.88 -19.26 1.09
CA LEU A 246 -16.12 -18.46 -0.11
C LEU A 246 -15.06 -18.71 -1.21
N SER A 247 -14.41 -19.89 -1.16
CA SER A 247 -13.45 -20.32 -2.19
C SER A 247 -14.06 -20.25 -3.58
N GLY A 248 -13.30 -19.77 -4.55
CA GLY A 248 -13.76 -19.62 -5.93
C GLY A 248 -14.73 -18.46 -6.17
N THR A 249 -14.80 -17.48 -5.26
CA THR A 249 -15.62 -16.27 -5.50
C THR A 249 -15.15 -15.60 -6.79
N THR A 250 -16.06 -15.55 -7.77
CA THR A 250 -15.82 -14.95 -9.08
C THR A 250 -16.60 -13.65 -9.20
N THR A 251 -15.94 -12.57 -9.61
CA THR A 251 -16.58 -11.30 -9.94
C THR A 251 -16.24 -10.88 -11.36
N PHE A 252 -17.08 -10.06 -11.95
CA PHE A 252 -17.00 -9.66 -13.36
C PHE A 252 -17.15 -8.14 -13.48
N GLY A 253 -16.43 -7.55 -14.41
CA GLY A 253 -16.46 -6.13 -14.69
C GLY A 253 -15.72 -5.78 -15.98
N ILE A 254 -15.24 -4.54 -16.06
CA ILE A 254 -14.44 -4.04 -17.17
C ILE A 254 -13.15 -3.40 -16.67
N VAL A 255 -12.19 -3.23 -17.55
CA VAL A 255 -11.06 -2.32 -17.34
C VAL A 255 -11.58 -0.89 -17.40
N SER A 256 -11.53 -0.18 -16.27
CA SER A 256 -11.97 1.22 -16.16
C SER A 256 -10.86 2.21 -16.48
N ALA A 257 -9.58 1.83 -16.25
CA ALA A 257 -8.39 2.56 -16.68
C ALA A 257 -7.19 1.59 -16.75
N THR A 258 -6.25 1.83 -17.68
CA THR A 258 -5.10 0.94 -17.91
C THR A 258 -3.84 1.36 -17.13
N ALA A 259 -3.74 2.64 -16.73
CA ALA A 259 -2.57 3.18 -16.04
C ALA A 259 -3.00 4.28 -15.05
N ARG A 260 -3.53 3.86 -13.92
CA ARG A 260 -3.93 4.78 -12.85
C ARG A 260 -2.83 4.86 -11.80
N SER A 261 -2.19 6.02 -11.68
CA SER A 261 -1.27 6.29 -10.56
C SER A 261 -2.09 6.46 -9.28
N VAL A 262 -1.89 5.59 -8.31
CA VAL A 262 -2.63 5.57 -7.04
C VAL A 262 -1.63 5.46 -5.89
N ASN A 263 -1.81 6.32 -4.88
CA ASN A 263 -1.09 6.20 -3.63
C ASN A 263 -1.89 5.30 -2.68
N ILE A 264 -1.29 4.19 -2.28
CA ILE A 264 -1.84 3.25 -1.30
C ILE A 264 -0.80 3.10 -0.19
N ASP A 265 -1.18 3.38 1.05
CA ASP A 265 -0.31 3.29 2.24
C ASP A 265 1.02 4.06 2.09
N GLY A 266 0.99 5.23 1.44
CA GLY A 266 2.17 6.07 1.23
C GLY A 266 3.05 5.65 0.04
N VAL A 267 2.70 4.58 -0.67
CA VAL A 267 3.40 4.11 -1.87
C VAL A 267 2.57 4.37 -3.12
N THR A 268 3.17 5.07 -4.08
CA THR A 268 2.52 5.36 -5.37
C THR A 268 2.97 4.33 -6.40
N ASN A 269 2.01 3.58 -6.94
CA ASN A 269 2.21 2.64 -8.04
C ASN A 269 1.19 2.88 -9.16
N VAL A 270 1.44 2.29 -10.32
CA VAL A 270 0.53 2.32 -11.47
C VAL A 270 -0.28 1.03 -11.48
N TYR A 271 -1.61 1.18 -11.54
CA TYR A 271 -2.56 0.07 -11.49
C TYR A 271 -3.49 0.05 -12.70
N ILE A 272 -3.96 -1.13 -13.07
CA ILE A 272 -5.17 -1.32 -13.87
C ILE A 272 -6.34 -1.07 -12.91
N GLN A 273 -7.27 -0.19 -13.29
CA GLN A 273 -8.51 0.03 -12.55
C GLN A 273 -9.62 -0.80 -13.16
N THR A 274 -10.47 -1.41 -12.32
CA THR A 274 -11.65 -2.18 -12.72
C THR A 274 -12.84 -1.86 -11.84
N ASP A 275 -14.06 -2.08 -12.33
CA ASP A 275 -15.30 -2.06 -11.57
C ASP A 275 -15.76 -3.49 -11.16
N ALA A 276 -15.00 -4.53 -11.52
CA ALA A 276 -15.19 -5.85 -10.93
C ALA A 276 -15.06 -5.74 -9.40
N ALA A 277 -15.96 -6.36 -8.67
CA ALA A 277 -15.99 -6.24 -7.21
C ALA A 277 -14.72 -6.83 -6.60
N VAL A 278 -13.93 -5.98 -5.95
CA VAL A 278 -12.72 -6.33 -5.21
C VAL A 278 -13.01 -6.18 -3.72
N ASN A 279 -12.79 -7.25 -2.97
CA ASN A 279 -13.06 -7.32 -1.53
C ASN A 279 -11.87 -7.97 -0.81
N PRO A 280 -11.74 -7.80 0.52
CA PRO A 280 -10.80 -8.58 1.31
C PRO A 280 -10.96 -10.07 1.00
N GLY A 281 -9.84 -10.75 0.73
CA GLY A 281 -9.81 -12.15 0.27
C GLY A 281 -9.55 -12.31 -1.23
N ASN A 282 -9.95 -11.37 -2.09
CA ASN A 282 -9.54 -11.38 -3.50
C ASN A 282 -8.11 -10.84 -3.70
N SER A 283 -7.52 -10.19 -2.67
CA SER A 283 -6.12 -9.72 -2.71
C SER A 283 -5.17 -10.85 -3.06
N GLY A 284 -4.30 -10.60 -4.02
CA GLY A 284 -3.32 -11.57 -4.53
C GLY A 284 -3.88 -12.49 -5.63
N GLY A 285 -5.20 -12.52 -5.82
CA GLY A 285 -5.85 -13.27 -6.90
C GLY A 285 -5.65 -12.65 -8.28
N PRO A 286 -5.91 -13.39 -9.35
CA PRO A 286 -5.72 -12.92 -10.72
C PRO A 286 -6.85 -11.99 -11.18
N LEU A 287 -6.50 -10.94 -11.95
CA LEU A 287 -7.39 -10.26 -12.88
C LEU A 287 -7.20 -10.91 -14.26
N ILE A 288 -8.28 -11.42 -14.84
CA ILE A 288 -8.24 -12.31 -16.02
C ILE A 288 -9.03 -11.66 -17.16
N ASN A 289 -8.48 -11.67 -18.38
CA ASN A 289 -9.16 -11.22 -19.60
C ASN A 289 -10.09 -12.29 -20.18
N MET A 290 -10.82 -11.96 -21.24
CA MET A 290 -11.76 -12.90 -21.91
C MET A 290 -11.06 -13.99 -22.75
N SER A 291 -9.74 -14.00 -22.81
CA SER A 291 -8.95 -15.13 -23.33
C SER A 291 -8.50 -16.10 -22.22
N GLY A 292 -8.89 -15.85 -20.96
CA GLY A 292 -8.49 -16.63 -19.80
C GLY A 292 -7.03 -16.41 -19.39
N GLU A 293 -6.46 -15.26 -19.74
CA GLU A 293 -5.07 -14.90 -19.43
C GLU A 293 -5.05 -13.88 -18.28
N VAL A 294 -4.11 -14.04 -17.36
CA VAL A 294 -3.90 -13.14 -16.23
C VAL A 294 -3.24 -11.86 -16.72
N ILE A 295 -3.90 -10.72 -16.53
CA ILE A 295 -3.41 -9.39 -16.89
C ILE A 295 -3.02 -8.54 -15.68
N GLY A 296 -3.30 -9.02 -14.46
CA GLY A 296 -2.92 -8.29 -13.25
C GLY A 296 -3.14 -9.09 -11.97
N ILE A 297 -2.62 -8.57 -10.87
CA ILE A 297 -2.80 -9.08 -9.50
C ILE A 297 -3.75 -8.14 -8.76
N VAL A 298 -4.89 -8.64 -8.31
CA VAL A 298 -5.89 -7.85 -7.59
C VAL A 298 -5.33 -7.41 -6.23
N SER A 299 -5.49 -6.14 -5.89
CA SER A 299 -5.18 -5.59 -4.58
C SER A 299 -6.44 -5.01 -3.96
N ALA A 300 -6.92 -5.62 -2.87
CA ALA A 300 -8.11 -5.17 -2.14
C ALA A 300 -7.80 -4.14 -1.03
N LYS A 301 -6.62 -3.50 -1.10
CA LYS A 301 -6.30 -2.39 -0.20
C LYS A 301 -7.27 -1.24 -0.44
N THR A 302 -7.79 -0.69 0.64
CA THR A 302 -8.77 0.40 0.58
C THR A 302 -8.13 1.69 0.11
N VAL A 303 -8.63 2.23 -0.98
CA VAL A 303 -8.27 3.59 -1.42
C VAL A 303 -9.22 4.57 -0.77
N THR A 304 -8.70 5.51 0.00
CA THR A 304 -9.47 6.62 0.57
C THR A 304 -9.78 7.63 -0.54
N ALA A 305 -11.06 7.72 -0.92
CA ALA A 305 -11.49 8.67 -1.95
C ALA A 305 -11.53 10.11 -1.44
N SER A 306 -11.92 10.31 -0.18
CA SER A 306 -12.00 11.61 0.48
C SER A 306 -12.17 11.41 2.00
N TYR A 307 -12.25 12.52 2.72
CA TYR A 307 -12.66 12.53 4.12
C TYR A 307 -14.02 13.24 4.25
N ASP A 308 -14.89 12.73 5.11
CA ASP A 308 -16.14 13.42 5.45
C ASP A 308 -15.87 14.66 6.30
N ASN A 309 -16.93 15.44 6.58
CA ASN A 309 -16.83 16.65 7.41
C ASN A 309 -16.41 16.38 8.87
N TYR A 310 -16.34 15.12 9.27
CA TYR A 310 -15.93 14.67 10.61
C TYR A 310 -14.52 14.06 10.62
N GLY A 311 -13.83 14.03 9.45
CA GLY A 311 -12.50 13.48 9.30
C GLY A 311 -12.47 11.96 9.13
N ASN A 312 -13.61 11.29 8.89
CA ASN A 312 -13.63 9.86 8.60
C ASN A 312 -13.27 9.62 7.13
N ALA A 313 -12.45 8.62 6.88
CA ALA A 313 -12.10 8.20 5.53
C ALA A 313 -13.33 7.64 4.81
N ILE A 314 -13.61 8.16 3.61
CA ILE A 314 -14.63 7.62 2.70
C ILE A 314 -13.92 6.70 1.72
N SER A 315 -14.26 5.41 1.78
CA SER A 315 -13.74 4.42 0.84
C SER A 315 -14.25 4.70 -0.58
N ALA A 316 -13.40 4.45 -1.57
CA ALA A 316 -13.80 4.50 -2.97
C ALA A 316 -14.55 3.20 -3.34
N GLU A 317 -15.86 3.16 -3.09
CA GLU A 317 -16.68 2.02 -3.48
C GLU A 317 -16.76 1.88 -5.02
N GLY A 318 -16.72 0.64 -5.53
CA GLY A 318 -16.75 0.35 -6.95
C GLY A 318 -15.44 0.67 -7.71
N LEU A 319 -14.35 0.93 -6.99
CA LEU A 319 -13.02 1.06 -7.58
C LEU A 319 -12.16 -0.12 -7.14
N GLY A 320 -11.92 -1.05 -8.06
CA GLY A 320 -10.95 -2.13 -7.91
C GLY A 320 -9.63 -1.75 -8.57
N PHE A 321 -8.53 -2.25 -8.02
CA PHE A 321 -7.18 -2.03 -8.54
C PHE A 321 -6.45 -3.34 -8.68
N ALA A 322 -5.69 -3.49 -9.77
CA ALA A 322 -4.81 -4.62 -9.98
C ALA A 322 -3.44 -4.15 -10.45
N LEU A 323 -2.38 -4.69 -9.85
CA LEU A 323 -1.01 -4.46 -10.33
C LEU A 323 -0.85 -5.14 -11.69
N PRO A 324 -0.37 -4.43 -12.75
CA PRO A 324 -0.14 -5.03 -14.06
C PRO A 324 0.76 -6.27 -13.99
N ILE A 325 0.41 -7.33 -14.71
CA ILE A 325 1.14 -8.61 -14.62
C ILE A 325 2.59 -8.48 -15.07
N ASP A 326 2.87 -7.67 -16.10
CA ASP A 326 4.24 -7.48 -16.58
C ASP A 326 5.14 -6.80 -15.55
N GLN A 327 4.57 -5.89 -14.75
CA GLN A 327 5.28 -5.29 -13.63
C GLN A 327 5.49 -6.30 -12.49
N ALA A 328 4.47 -7.07 -12.16
CA ALA A 328 4.55 -8.09 -11.12
C ALA A 328 5.59 -9.17 -11.46
N LEU A 329 5.68 -9.57 -12.72
CA LEU A 329 6.67 -10.56 -13.18
C LEU A 329 8.10 -10.06 -13.07
N LYS A 330 8.37 -8.78 -13.37
CA LYS A 330 9.71 -8.18 -13.17
C LYS A 330 10.12 -8.21 -11.71
N VAL A 331 9.17 -7.99 -10.80
CA VAL A 331 9.39 -8.11 -9.35
C VAL A 331 9.61 -9.56 -8.94
N ALA A 332 8.74 -10.47 -9.40
CA ALA A 332 8.84 -11.89 -9.09
C ALA A 332 10.17 -12.50 -9.58
N GLU A 333 10.63 -12.11 -10.76
CA GLU A 333 11.92 -12.52 -11.30
C GLU A 333 13.08 -12.14 -10.37
N GLN A 334 13.10 -10.91 -9.87
CA GLN A 334 14.13 -10.47 -8.93
C GLN A 334 14.03 -11.21 -7.58
N LEU A 335 12.81 -11.44 -7.08
CA LEU A 335 12.59 -12.21 -5.85
C LEU A 335 13.10 -13.65 -5.99
N ILE A 336 12.86 -14.30 -7.13
CA ILE A 336 13.28 -15.69 -7.39
C ILE A 336 14.81 -15.77 -7.61
N ASN A 337 15.38 -14.83 -8.36
CA ASN A 337 16.79 -14.85 -8.73
C ASN A 337 17.70 -14.33 -7.62
N GLU A 338 17.28 -13.26 -6.92
CA GLU A 338 18.11 -12.50 -5.99
C GLU A 338 17.59 -12.58 -4.52
N GLY A 339 16.39 -13.13 -4.31
CA GLY A 339 15.70 -13.14 -3.02
C GLY A 339 15.17 -11.77 -2.58
N ARG A 340 15.36 -10.72 -3.37
CA ARG A 340 14.95 -9.34 -3.08
C ARG A 340 14.86 -8.49 -4.34
N VAL A 341 14.11 -7.41 -4.27
CA VAL A 341 14.04 -6.41 -5.34
C VAL A 341 15.18 -5.40 -5.17
N LEU A 342 15.98 -5.24 -6.21
CA LEU A 342 17.05 -4.27 -6.27
C LEU A 342 16.47 -2.88 -6.56
N ARG A 343 16.87 -1.88 -5.79
CA ARG A 343 16.42 -0.50 -5.94
C ARG A 343 17.58 0.40 -6.31
N PRO A 344 17.78 0.68 -7.61
CA PRO A 344 18.84 1.56 -8.04
C PRO A 344 18.66 2.95 -7.44
N GLY A 345 19.74 3.52 -6.93
CA GLY A 345 19.71 4.85 -6.35
C GLY A 345 21.08 5.44 -6.16
N ILE A 346 21.08 6.75 -5.93
CA ILE A 346 22.32 7.53 -5.72
C ILE A 346 22.61 7.80 -4.25
N GLY A 347 21.73 7.42 -3.33
CA GLY A 347 21.93 7.60 -1.90
C GLY A 347 21.87 9.06 -1.46
N VAL A 348 20.94 9.84 -2.01
CA VAL A 348 20.63 11.21 -1.59
C VAL A 348 19.14 11.39 -1.38
N SER A 349 18.77 12.27 -0.44
CA SER A 349 17.40 12.79 -0.34
C SER A 349 17.32 14.08 -1.15
N VAL A 350 16.26 14.25 -1.92
CA VAL A 350 16.12 15.38 -2.84
C VAL A 350 14.72 16.02 -2.75
N THR A 351 14.66 17.30 -3.17
CA THR A 351 13.38 18.02 -3.34
C THR A 351 13.46 18.93 -4.55
N THR A 352 12.31 19.26 -5.15
CA THR A 352 12.26 20.22 -6.26
C THR A 352 12.64 21.63 -5.77
N TRP A 353 13.59 22.26 -6.44
CA TRP A 353 14.04 23.64 -6.22
C TRP A 353 13.55 24.51 -7.36
N GLY A 354 12.32 25.01 -7.22
CA GLY A 354 11.63 25.75 -8.28
C GLY A 354 11.93 27.24 -8.31
N GLU A 355 11.34 27.95 -9.28
CA GLU A 355 11.57 29.37 -9.63
C GLU A 355 11.51 30.31 -8.42
N MET A 356 10.57 30.12 -7.50
CA MET A 356 10.42 30.99 -6.33
C MET A 356 11.66 30.96 -5.42
N TYR A 357 12.19 29.78 -5.14
CA TYR A 357 13.40 29.62 -4.33
C TYR A 357 14.62 30.07 -5.10
N ALA A 358 14.75 29.66 -6.36
CA ALA A 358 15.85 30.04 -7.23
C ALA A 358 16.01 31.56 -7.34
N THR A 359 14.91 32.29 -7.57
CA THR A 359 14.89 33.75 -7.61
C THR A 359 15.23 34.38 -6.26
N THR A 360 14.68 33.84 -5.16
CA THR A 360 14.90 34.40 -3.82
C THR A 360 16.36 34.29 -3.38
N TYR A 361 17.03 33.20 -3.71
CA TYR A 361 18.41 32.92 -3.27
C TYR A 361 19.46 33.15 -4.35
N GLY A 362 19.08 33.57 -5.56
CA GLY A 362 20.01 33.83 -6.67
C GLY A 362 20.71 32.58 -7.17
N THR A 363 20.01 31.46 -7.20
CA THR A 363 20.52 30.14 -7.61
C THR A 363 19.82 29.67 -8.90
N PRO A 364 20.32 28.61 -9.57
CA PRO A 364 19.54 27.97 -10.63
C PRO A 364 18.36 27.19 -10.05
N GLU A 365 17.35 26.94 -10.89
CA GLU A 365 16.31 25.92 -10.63
C GLU A 365 16.87 24.53 -10.82
N GLY A 366 16.30 23.52 -10.18
CA GLY A 366 16.70 22.13 -10.29
C GLY A 366 16.19 21.23 -9.16
N ILE A 367 16.98 20.26 -8.81
CA ILE A 367 16.72 19.30 -7.74
C ILE A 367 17.72 19.54 -6.60
N LEU A 368 17.23 20.03 -5.48
CA LEU A 368 18.05 20.29 -4.30
C LEU A 368 18.40 18.99 -3.58
N VAL A 369 19.66 18.77 -3.28
CA VAL A 369 20.15 17.70 -2.42
C VAL A 369 19.96 18.11 -0.96
N ALA A 370 18.99 17.46 -0.27
CA ALA A 370 18.68 17.74 1.13
C ALA A 370 19.65 17.01 2.08
N SER A 371 19.98 15.77 1.76
CA SER A 371 20.93 14.96 2.53
C SER A 371 21.65 13.94 1.65
N VAL A 372 22.78 13.45 2.12
CA VAL A 372 23.61 12.47 1.41
C VAL A 372 23.94 11.32 2.35
N ILE A 373 23.68 10.09 1.93
CA ILE A 373 24.03 8.89 2.69
C ILE A 373 25.55 8.72 2.66
N LYS A 374 26.16 8.67 3.84
CA LYS A 374 27.61 8.45 3.98
C LYS A 374 28.03 7.15 3.30
N ASP A 375 29.10 7.21 2.52
CA ASP A 375 29.63 6.11 1.74
C ASP A 375 28.72 5.57 0.62
N GLY A 376 27.58 6.24 0.39
CA GLY A 376 26.71 5.99 -0.76
C GLY A 376 27.29 6.51 -2.08
N PRO A 377 26.65 6.20 -3.23
CA PRO A 377 27.12 6.65 -4.54
C PRO A 377 27.29 8.16 -4.66
N GLY A 378 26.28 8.93 -4.23
CA GLY A 378 26.35 10.39 -4.25
C GLY A 378 27.47 10.96 -3.40
N HIS A 379 27.66 10.43 -2.19
CA HIS A 379 28.78 10.83 -1.32
C HIS A 379 30.15 10.54 -1.96
N LYS A 380 30.32 9.34 -2.55
CA LYS A 380 31.56 8.96 -3.26
C LYS A 380 31.80 9.81 -4.50
N ALA A 381 30.76 10.28 -5.15
CA ALA A 381 30.81 11.19 -6.30
C ALA A 381 31.01 12.66 -5.90
N GLY A 382 31.05 12.96 -4.61
CA GLY A 382 31.30 14.31 -4.07
C GLY A 382 30.05 15.19 -4.00
N LEU A 383 28.85 14.62 -4.05
CA LEU A 383 27.63 15.38 -3.76
C LEU A 383 27.53 15.69 -2.26
N GLU A 384 27.06 16.88 -1.95
CA GLU A 384 26.88 17.41 -0.60
C GLU A 384 25.49 18.00 -0.41
N PRO A 385 25.00 18.11 0.83
CA PRO A 385 23.78 18.86 1.12
C PRO A 385 23.88 20.30 0.59
N ASN A 386 22.77 20.82 0.05
CA ASN A 386 22.65 22.11 -0.63
C ASN A 386 23.21 22.19 -2.06
N ASP A 387 23.66 21.10 -2.64
CA ASP A 387 23.87 21.05 -4.08
C ASP A 387 22.52 21.15 -4.81
N ILE A 388 22.50 21.82 -5.95
CA ILE A 388 21.32 21.84 -6.83
C ILE A 388 21.69 21.10 -8.11
N ILE A 389 21.11 19.93 -8.30
CA ILE A 389 21.26 19.14 -9.52
C ILE A 389 20.44 19.83 -10.62
N VAL A 390 21.13 20.29 -11.66
CA VAL A 390 20.54 21.06 -12.77
C VAL A 390 20.36 20.23 -14.02
N GLU A 391 21.10 19.11 -14.15
CA GLU A 391 21.06 18.23 -15.30
C GLU A 391 21.45 16.81 -14.90
N ILE A 392 20.79 15.82 -15.46
CA ILE A 392 21.11 14.39 -15.36
C ILE A 392 20.99 13.75 -16.72
N GLU A 393 22.03 13.04 -17.19
CA GLU A 393 22.07 12.39 -18.52
C GLU A 393 21.69 13.35 -19.65
N GLY A 394 22.11 14.62 -19.60
CA GLY A 394 21.78 15.66 -20.58
C GLY A 394 20.37 16.23 -20.48
N GLN A 395 19.57 15.83 -19.52
CA GLN A 395 18.20 16.31 -19.32
C GLN A 395 18.17 17.30 -18.13
N SER A 396 17.51 18.46 -18.33
CA SER A 396 17.38 19.52 -17.34
C SER A 396 15.92 19.91 -17.12
N GLY A 397 15.64 20.66 -16.04
CA GLY A 397 14.29 21.16 -15.76
C GLY A 397 13.33 20.07 -15.22
N MET A 398 13.87 19.01 -14.64
CA MET A 398 13.07 17.93 -14.04
C MET A 398 12.48 18.33 -12.71
N THR A 399 11.31 17.77 -12.43
CA THR A 399 10.73 17.69 -11.09
C THR A 399 11.40 16.56 -10.29
N GLN A 400 11.19 16.56 -8.97
CA GLN A 400 11.64 15.46 -8.12
C GLN A 400 11.12 14.10 -8.59
N ASP A 401 9.85 14.03 -8.99
CA ASP A 401 9.22 12.76 -9.41
C ASP A 401 9.84 12.25 -10.72
N GLU A 402 10.11 13.13 -11.69
CA GLU A 402 10.78 12.77 -12.95
C GLU A 402 12.22 12.30 -12.71
N PHE A 403 12.94 12.97 -11.81
CA PHE A 403 14.29 12.57 -11.40
C PHE A 403 14.28 11.16 -10.77
N VAL A 404 13.36 10.91 -9.82
CA VAL A 404 13.23 9.60 -9.17
C VAL A 404 12.83 8.53 -10.18
N ALA A 405 11.90 8.83 -11.10
CA ALA A 405 11.48 7.91 -12.13
C ALA A 405 12.62 7.54 -13.09
N LEU A 406 13.46 8.52 -13.47
CA LEU A 406 14.65 8.27 -14.31
C LEU A 406 15.62 7.31 -13.62
N ILE A 407 15.92 7.52 -12.33
CA ILE A 407 16.80 6.63 -11.57
C ILE A 407 16.20 5.23 -11.44
N ARG A 408 14.91 5.12 -11.13
CA ARG A 408 14.20 3.83 -11.01
C ARG A 408 14.13 3.04 -12.32
N GLY A 409 14.19 3.74 -13.45
CA GLY A 409 14.21 3.10 -14.78
C GLY A 409 15.57 2.48 -15.16
N LYS A 410 16.60 2.66 -14.33
CA LYS A 410 17.95 2.11 -14.57
C LYS A 410 18.21 0.87 -13.73
N MET A 411 19.36 0.23 -13.93
CA MET A 411 19.79 -0.93 -13.14
C MET A 411 20.85 -0.54 -12.10
N VAL A 412 20.90 -1.31 -11.01
CA VAL A 412 22.03 -1.27 -10.08
C VAL A 412 23.31 -1.59 -10.85
N GLY A 413 24.34 -0.74 -10.70
CA GLY A 413 25.57 -0.83 -11.46
C GLY A 413 25.66 0.08 -12.69
N ASP A 414 24.54 0.67 -13.15
CA ASP A 414 24.58 1.67 -14.21
C ASP A 414 25.31 2.92 -13.76
N SER A 415 26.07 3.53 -14.68
CA SER A 415 26.71 4.83 -14.49
C SER A 415 25.80 5.93 -14.99
N ILE A 416 25.69 7.01 -14.23
CA ILE A 416 24.94 8.21 -14.63
C ILE A 416 25.82 9.45 -14.47
N GLU A 417 25.65 10.40 -15.38
CA GLU A 417 26.29 11.70 -15.31
C GLU A 417 25.33 12.72 -14.68
N ILE A 418 25.82 13.49 -13.70
CA ILE A 418 25.09 14.53 -13.01
C ILE A 418 25.85 15.83 -13.09
N LYS A 419 25.17 16.90 -13.49
CA LYS A 419 25.66 18.28 -13.39
C LYS A 419 24.93 18.99 -12.27
N TYR A 420 25.66 19.59 -11.36
CA TYR A 420 25.11 20.28 -10.21
C TYR A 420 25.77 21.64 -10.00
N TRP A 421 25.06 22.51 -9.30
CA TRP A 421 25.53 23.83 -8.89
C TRP A 421 25.84 23.83 -7.40
N ARG A 422 26.98 24.45 -7.02
CA ARG A 422 27.39 24.64 -5.63
C ARG A 422 28.16 25.96 -5.49
N GLY A 423 27.68 26.84 -4.61
CA GLY A 423 28.42 28.06 -4.24
C GLY A 423 28.76 29.04 -5.39
N GLY A 424 27.95 29.09 -6.44
CA GLY A 424 28.12 29.96 -7.60
C GLY A 424 28.74 29.30 -8.84
N GLU A 425 29.17 28.04 -8.73
CA GLU A 425 29.86 27.32 -9.81
C GLU A 425 29.12 26.03 -10.20
N TYR A 426 29.34 25.57 -11.42
CA TYR A 426 28.80 24.31 -11.92
C TYR A 426 29.86 23.24 -11.95
N TYR A 427 29.47 22.06 -11.50
CA TYR A 427 30.32 20.87 -11.47
C TYR A 427 29.62 19.73 -12.22
N THR A 428 30.42 18.81 -12.75
CA THR A 428 29.91 17.57 -13.35
C THR A 428 30.60 16.39 -12.67
N THR A 429 29.83 15.38 -12.35
CA THR A 429 30.33 14.12 -11.76
C THR A 429 29.63 12.93 -12.37
N THR A 430 30.30 11.78 -12.34
CA THR A 430 29.70 10.50 -12.72
C THR A 430 29.66 9.60 -11.49
N LEU A 431 28.54 8.94 -11.29
CA LEU A 431 28.38 7.99 -10.20
C LEU A 431 27.78 6.67 -10.71
N VAL A 432 28.01 5.61 -9.96
CA VAL A 432 27.44 4.27 -10.25
C VAL A 432 26.30 4.02 -9.29
N LEU A 433 25.12 3.66 -9.83
CA LEU A 433 23.94 3.38 -9.02
C LEU A 433 24.17 2.16 -8.13
N ALA A 434 23.81 2.28 -6.86
CA ALA A 434 23.84 1.16 -5.92
C ALA A 434 22.41 0.78 -5.52
N ASP A 435 22.27 -0.43 -4.99
CA ASP A 435 21.01 -0.83 -4.38
C ASP A 435 20.80 -0.08 -3.06
N LEU A 436 19.76 0.77 -3.00
CA LEU A 436 19.43 1.57 -1.83
C LEU A 436 19.24 0.74 -0.57
N ASN A 437 18.69 -0.49 -0.71
CA ASN A 437 18.50 -1.39 0.42
C ASN A 437 19.83 -1.81 1.07
N SER A 438 20.92 -1.76 0.32
CA SER A 438 22.27 -2.10 0.82
C SER A 438 22.99 -0.94 1.51
N LEU A 439 22.46 0.30 1.40
CA LEU A 439 23.14 1.50 1.89
C LEU A 439 22.87 1.80 3.38
N GLY A 440 22.15 0.93 4.10
CA GLY A 440 21.96 1.03 5.56
C GLY A 440 21.20 2.28 6.03
N GLY A 441 20.46 2.92 5.15
CA GLY A 441 19.61 4.08 5.48
C GLY A 441 18.20 3.63 5.86
N GLU A 442 17.90 3.54 7.14
CA GLU A 442 16.51 3.62 7.58
C GLU A 442 15.95 4.96 7.09
N ASN A 443 14.89 4.88 6.25
CA ASN A 443 14.08 6.01 5.78
C ASN A 443 14.79 7.11 4.94
N VAL A 444 15.00 6.85 3.66
CA VAL A 444 15.14 7.92 2.64
C VAL A 444 13.76 8.47 2.23
N GLY A 445 12.79 8.45 3.12
CA GLY A 445 11.42 8.94 2.97
C GLY A 445 10.90 9.73 4.16
N GLY A 446 11.79 10.14 5.09
CA GLY A 446 11.44 11.05 6.18
C GLY A 446 11.23 12.47 5.65
N GLU A 447 10.19 13.15 6.13
CA GLU A 447 10.02 14.60 5.97
C GLU A 447 11.35 15.28 6.24
N ALA A 448 11.87 15.99 5.23
CA ALA A 448 13.09 16.76 5.38
C ALA A 448 12.84 17.84 6.46
N ASP A 449 13.65 17.80 7.52
CA ASP A 449 13.67 18.85 8.54
C ASP A 449 14.18 20.13 7.85
N TYR A 450 13.27 21.05 7.55
CA TYR A 450 13.53 22.28 6.75
C TYR A 450 14.30 23.37 7.52
N ASN A 451 15.24 23.01 8.36
CA ASN A 451 16.19 23.97 8.94
C ASN A 451 17.38 24.18 7.97
N PHE A 452 17.10 24.83 6.84
CA PHE A 452 18.06 25.00 5.74
C PHE A 452 19.14 26.06 5.97
N PHE A 453 19.00 26.92 6.95
CA PHE A 453 19.98 27.97 7.24
C PHE A 453 20.17 28.06 8.76
N GLY A 454 21.18 27.36 9.25
CA GLY A 454 21.82 27.71 10.50
C GLY A 454 22.37 29.13 10.36
N GLU A 455 22.15 29.97 11.40
CA GLU A 455 22.60 31.35 11.53
C GLU A 455 24.06 31.54 11.15
#